data_1d17ef43ac5fae83b911acf0ffe7f48e
#
_entry.id   1d17ef43ac5fae83b911acf0ffe7f48e
#
_cell.length_a   1.000
_cell.length_b   1.000
_cell.length_c   1.000
_cell.angle_alpha   90.00
_cell.angle_beta   90.00
_cell.angle_gamma   90.00
#
_symmetry.space_group_name_H-M   'P 1'
#
loop_
_entity.id
_entity.type
_entity.pdbx_description
1 polymer ?
#
loop_
_entity_poly.entity_id
_entity_poly.type
_entity_poly.pdbx_seq_one_letter_code
_entity_poly.pdbx_strand_id
1 'polypeptide(L)'
;RHTHIFGENHADTPEEAYGYIDSVGCPLDTDGDGVFDYIDQCPNTPAAAYGMVDSLGCPIDSDLDGVPDYLDECPDTPEEGRHAIDAKGCLLDTDGDGVYDYLDECPLVVGLKENKGCPEVKREIRNLLKKAMSGIQFENGKATIKKNSYKILNDIAKIFIDNSNYIVEVQG
;
A
#
# COMPACT_ATOMS: atom_id res chain seq x y z
N ARG A 1 -1.22 -25.30 -27.23
CA ARG A 1 -0.89 -26.62 -27.87
C ARG A 1 0.55 -26.51 -28.34
N HIS A 2 1.53 -26.84 -27.47
CA HIS A 2 2.88 -27.11 -27.93
C HIS A 2 2.86 -28.36 -28.80
N THR A 3 3.13 -28.20 -30.07
CA THR A 3 3.42 -29.30 -30.98
C THR A 3 4.80 -29.84 -30.59
N HIS A 4 4.81 -30.98 -29.87
CA HIS A 4 6.01 -31.77 -29.75
C HIS A 4 6.50 -32.14 -31.13
N ILE A 5 7.64 -31.60 -31.54
CA ILE A 5 8.35 -32.07 -32.73
C ILE A 5 9.03 -33.37 -32.32
N PHE A 6 8.40 -34.50 -32.66
CA PHE A 6 8.98 -35.83 -32.49
C PHE A 6 10.31 -35.90 -33.24
N GLY A 7 11.42 -36.06 -32.54
CA GLY A 7 12.69 -36.38 -33.14
C GLY A 7 13.99 -35.77 -32.58
N GLU A 8 13.92 -35.03 -31.49
CA GLU A 8 15.17 -34.60 -30.85
C GLU A 8 15.56 -35.61 -29.77
N ASN A 9 16.77 -36.19 -29.92
CA ASN A 9 17.39 -37.03 -28.90
C ASN A 9 17.72 -36.08 -27.71
N HIS A 10 17.10 -36.30 -26.55
CA HIS A 10 17.36 -35.58 -25.30
C HIS A 10 18.71 -35.95 -24.70
N ALA A 11 19.74 -36.16 -25.56
CA ALA A 11 21.10 -36.49 -25.16
C ALA A 11 21.80 -35.38 -24.36
N ASP A 12 21.20 -34.18 -24.34
CA ASP A 12 21.72 -32.98 -23.68
C ASP A 12 20.86 -32.56 -22.46
N THR A 13 20.09 -33.50 -21.85
CA THR A 13 19.40 -33.21 -20.58
C THR A 13 20.42 -32.85 -19.50
N PRO A 14 20.39 -31.68 -18.90
CA PRO A 14 21.36 -31.28 -17.90
C PRO A 14 21.30 -32.19 -16.67
N GLU A 15 22.43 -32.40 -16.00
CA GLU A 15 22.54 -33.30 -14.84
C GLU A 15 21.59 -32.84 -13.69
N GLU A 16 21.36 -31.56 -13.57
CA GLU A 16 20.44 -30.95 -12.59
C GLU A 16 18.99 -31.36 -12.78
N ALA A 17 18.60 -31.76 -14.01
CA ALA A 17 17.25 -32.21 -14.32
C ALA A 17 17.01 -33.69 -13.95
N TYR A 18 18.04 -34.44 -13.52
CA TYR A 18 17.87 -35.84 -13.14
C TYR A 18 16.94 -35.96 -11.92
N GLY A 19 15.78 -36.57 -12.12
CA GLY A 19 14.71 -36.68 -11.14
C GLY A 19 13.48 -35.84 -11.46
N TYR A 20 13.60 -34.96 -12.44
CA TYR A 20 12.53 -34.09 -12.98
C TYR A 20 12.35 -34.35 -14.48
N ILE A 21 12.35 -35.61 -14.89
CA ILE A 21 12.21 -36.04 -16.28
C ILE A 21 11.01 -36.96 -16.45
N ASP A 22 10.41 -36.90 -17.63
CA ASP A 22 9.32 -37.81 -18.02
C ASP A 22 9.86 -39.21 -18.39
N SER A 23 8.95 -40.12 -18.81
CA SER A 23 9.29 -41.49 -19.18
C SER A 23 10.14 -41.63 -20.47
N VAL A 24 10.33 -40.53 -21.22
CA VAL A 24 11.16 -40.48 -22.44
C VAL A 24 12.42 -39.63 -22.25
N GLY A 25 12.66 -39.14 -21.02
CA GLY A 25 13.87 -38.46 -20.66
C GLY A 25 13.85 -36.94 -20.89
N CYS A 26 12.67 -36.34 -21.09
CA CYS A 26 12.54 -34.89 -21.25
C CYS A 26 12.33 -34.21 -19.89
N PRO A 27 12.94 -33.06 -19.64
CA PRO A 27 12.63 -32.27 -18.45
C PRO A 27 11.14 -31.96 -18.34
N LEU A 28 10.62 -32.10 -17.11
CA LEU A 28 9.24 -31.77 -16.80
C LEU A 28 9.05 -30.25 -16.64
N ASP A 29 7.88 -29.78 -17.03
CA ASP A 29 7.34 -28.46 -16.75
C ASP A 29 5.89 -28.73 -16.31
N THR A 30 5.72 -28.85 -14.99
CA THR A 30 4.47 -29.41 -14.41
C THR A 30 3.31 -28.44 -14.48
N ASP A 31 3.54 -27.15 -14.29
CA ASP A 31 2.50 -26.14 -14.37
C ASP A 31 2.37 -25.50 -15.77
N GLY A 32 3.37 -25.65 -16.63
CA GLY A 32 3.31 -25.25 -18.03
C GLY A 32 3.63 -23.76 -18.27
N ASP A 33 4.35 -23.13 -17.38
CA ASP A 33 4.71 -21.70 -17.46
C ASP A 33 5.92 -21.43 -18.38
N GLY A 34 6.63 -22.50 -18.82
CA GLY A 34 7.80 -22.46 -19.69
C GLY A 34 9.11 -22.59 -18.95
N VAL A 35 9.10 -22.76 -17.62
CA VAL A 35 10.27 -23.02 -16.79
C VAL A 35 10.21 -24.46 -16.29
N PHE A 36 11.31 -25.19 -16.45
CA PHE A 36 11.34 -26.61 -16.08
C PHE A 36 11.40 -26.79 -14.55
N ASP A 37 10.72 -27.83 -14.04
CA ASP A 37 10.57 -28.15 -12.60
C ASP A 37 11.88 -28.10 -11.81
N TYR A 38 13.03 -28.45 -12.43
CA TYR A 38 14.31 -28.52 -11.72
C TYR A 38 14.94 -27.14 -11.43
N ILE A 39 14.48 -26.08 -12.11
CA ILE A 39 14.90 -24.69 -11.87
C ILE A 39 13.74 -23.80 -11.38
N ASP A 40 12.51 -24.30 -11.48
CA ASP A 40 11.32 -23.59 -11.11
C ASP A 40 11.19 -23.45 -9.58
N GLN A 41 11.08 -22.21 -9.12
CA GLN A 41 10.86 -21.87 -7.71
C GLN A 41 9.38 -21.63 -7.38
N CYS A 42 8.54 -21.50 -8.41
CA CYS A 42 7.11 -21.25 -8.28
C CYS A 42 6.27 -22.32 -8.99
N PRO A 43 6.33 -23.62 -8.56
CA PRO A 43 5.83 -24.79 -9.30
C PRO A 43 4.31 -24.91 -9.41
N ASN A 44 3.59 -23.82 -9.21
CA ASN A 44 2.14 -23.70 -9.35
C ASN A 44 1.75 -22.35 -9.93
N THR A 45 2.52 -21.82 -10.86
CA THR A 45 2.24 -20.56 -11.53
C THR A 45 0.89 -20.64 -12.26
N PRO A 46 -0.02 -19.71 -11.98
CA PRO A 46 -1.35 -19.74 -12.60
C PRO A 46 -1.27 -19.46 -14.11
N ALA A 47 -2.11 -20.11 -14.89
CA ALA A 47 -2.13 -19.95 -16.34
C ALA A 47 -2.32 -18.49 -16.82
N ALA A 48 -2.88 -17.62 -15.98
CA ALA A 48 -3.00 -16.20 -16.28
C ALA A 48 -1.63 -15.46 -16.30
N ALA A 49 -0.62 -16.02 -15.63
CA ALA A 49 0.73 -15.45 -15.56
C ALA A 49 1.68 -15.99 -16.65
N TYR A 50 1.23 -16.92 -17.50
CA TYR A 50 2.08 -17.52 -18.53
C TYR A 50 2.64 -16.47 -19.49
N GLY A 51 3.99 -16.45 -19.63
CA GLY A 51 4.71 -15.44 -20.39
C GLY A 51 5.01 -14.15 -19.62
N MET A 52 4.61 -14.08 -18.36
CA MET A 52 4.92 -12.99 -17.41
C MET A 52 5.62 -13.56 -16.18
N VAL A 53 6.51 -14.52 -16.37
CA VAL A 53 7.34 -15.14 -15.34
C VAL A 53 8.81 -14.78 -15.56
N ASP A 54 9.57 -14.77 -14.47
CA ASP A 54 11.01 -14.61 -14.51
C ASP A 54 11.71 -15.94 -14.90
N SER A 55 13.05 -15.95 -14.89
CA SER A 55 13.86 -17.14 -15.23
C SER A 55 13.74 -18.29 -14.21
N LEU A 56 13.06 -18.08 -13.11
CA LEU A 56 12.82 -19.04 -12.02
C LEU A 56 11.36 -19.49 -11.92
N GLY A 57 10.53 -19.18 -12.94
CA GLY A 57 9.12 -19.56 -12.99
C GLY A 57 8.20 -18.70 -12.13
N CYS A 58 8.70 -17.65 -11.50
CA CYS A 58 7.88 -16.81 -10.63
C CYS A 58 7.26 -15.64 -11.38
N PRO A 59 5.97 -15.32 -11.14
CA PRO A 59 5.32 -14.16 -11.74
C PRO A 59 6.09 -12.88 -11.48
N ILE A 60 6.29 -12.07 -12.53
CA ILE A 60 6.98 -10.79 -12.46
C ILE A 60 6.08 -9.77 -11.74
N ASP A 61 6.71 -8.92 -10.92
CA ASP A 61 6.14 -7.75 -10.25
C ASP A 61 7.10 -6.60 -10.57
N SER A 62 6.73 -5.79 -11.58
CA SER A 62 7.65 -4.82 -12.20
C SER A 62 7.89 -3.59 -11.36
N ASP A 63 6.89 -3.12 -10.61
CA ASP A 63 7.02 -1.94 -9.76
C ASP A 63 7.22 -2.29 -8.27
N LEU A 64 7.18 -3.59 -7.94
CA LEU A 64 7.45 -4.14 -6.60
C LEU A 64 6.45 -3.67 -5.53
N ASP A 65 5.19 -3.51 -5.91
CA ASP A 65 4.11 -3.15 -4.99
C ASP A 65 3.46 -4.37 -4.30
N GLY A 66 3.81 -5.58 -4.76
CA GLY A 66 3.32 -6.85 -4.22
C GLY A 66 2.16 -7.44 -5.01
N VAL A 67 1.73 -6.79 -6.10
CA VAL A 67 0.74 -7.31 -7.04
C VAL A 67 1.47 -7.68 -8.33
N PRO A 68 1.49 -8.96 -8.73
CA PRO A 68 2.17 -9.36 -9.96
C PRO A 68 1.55 -8.72 -11.21
N ASP A 69 2.39 -8.42 -12.21
CA ASP A 69 2.02 -7.71 -13.46
C ASP A 69 0.73 -8.24 -14.13
N TYR A 70 0.49 -9.56 -14.05
CA TYR A 70 -0.71 -10.16 -14.68
C TYR A 70 -2.01 -9.86 -13.92
N LEU A 71 -1.96 -9.36 -12.69
CA LEU A 71 -3.09 -8.94 -11.85
C LEU A 71 -3.14 -7.44 -11.65
N ASP A 72 -2.04 -6.75 -11.96
CA ASP A 72 -1.85 -5.34 -11.68
C ASP A 72 -2.53 -4.47 -12.74
N GLU A 73 -3.45 -3.62 -12.30
CA GLU A 73 -4.10 -2.60 -13.12
C GLU A 73 -3.35 -1.26 -13.12
N CYS A 74 -2.37 -1.09 -12.22
CA CYS A 74 -1.62 0.15 -12.01
C CYS A 74 -0.08 -0.09 -11.96
N PRO A 75 0.56 -0.53 -13.08
CA PRO A 75 1.91 -1.10 -13.13
C PRO A 75 3.08 -0.10 -12.89
N ASP A 76 2.79 1.08 -12.40
CA ASP A 76 3.76 2.14 -12.14
C ASP A 76 3.55 2.75 -10.74
N THR A 77 3.20 1.95 -9.73
CA THR A 77 2.99 2.41 -8.36
C THR A 77 4.31 2.92 -7.75
N PRO A 78 4.37 4.17 -7.31
CA PRO A 78 5.58 4.76 -6.74
C PRO A 78 5.96 4.07 -5.43
N GLU A 79 7.27 3.97 -5.16
CA GLU A 79 7.82 3.28 -3.99
C GLU A 79 7.20 3.74 -2.67
N GLU A 80 6.96 5.04 -2.53
CA GLU A 80 6.36 5.63 -1.32
C GLU A 80 4.90 5.22 -1.12
N GLY A 81 4.19 4.86 -2.21
CA GLY A 81 2.78 4.50 -2.20
C GLY A 81 2.47 3.01 -2.10
N ARG A 82 3.48 2.12 -2.24
CA ARG A 82 3.31 0.65 -2.29
C ARG A 82 2.63 0.02 -1.07
N HIS A 83 2.60 0.71 0.05
CA HIS A 83 1.92 0.26 1.27
C HIS A 83 0.45 0.69 1.37
N ALA A 84 -0.03 1.52 0.43
CA ALA A 84 -1.36 2.11 0.40
C ALA A 84 -2.04 1.85 -0.96
N ILE A 85 -2.13 0.56 -1.33
CA ILE A 85 -2.73 0.08 -2.58
C ILE A 85 -3.91 -0.84 -2.30
N ASP A 86 -4.74 -1.03 -3.31
CA ASP A 86 -5.78 -2.05 -3.33
C ASP A 86 -5.26 -3.40 -3.85
N ALA A 87 -6.15 -4.39 -3.96
CA ALA A 87 -5.80 -5.73 -4.46
C ALA A 87 -5.43 -5.79 -5.95
N LYS A 88 -5.47 -4.66 -6.66
CA LYS A 88 -5.17 -4.52 -8.08
C LYS A 88 -3.95 -3.63 -8.34
N GLY A 89 -3.15 -3.35 -7.32
CA GLY A 89 -1.97 -2.52 -7.42
C GLY A 89 -2.24 -1.01 -7.44
N CYS A 90 -3.51 -0.57 -7.36
CA CYS A 90 -3.84 0.84 -7.49
C CYS A 90 -3.83 1.57 -6.15
N LEU A 91 -3.26 2.79 -6.16
CA LEU A 91 -3.20 3.65 -4.98
C LEU A 91 -4.59 3.95 -4.42
N LEU A 92 -4.72 3.82 -3.11
CA LEU A 92 -5.94 4.16 -2.39
C LEU A 92 -6.13 5.68 -2.25
N ASP A 93 -7.39 6.11 -2.38
CA ASP A 93 -7.90 7.43 -2.04
C ASP A 93 -9.21 7.17 -1.29
N THR A 94 -9.09 6.99 0.03
CA THR A 94 -10.17 6.42 0.86
C THR A 94 -11.37 7.35 0.99
N ASP A 95 -11.16 8.67 1.04
CA ASP A 95 -12.25 9.65 1.14
C ASP A 95 -12.65 10.30 -0.19
N GLY A 96 -11.85 10.07 -1.25
CA GLY A 96 -12.16 10.50 -2.62
C GLY A 96 -11.91 11.97 -2.90
N ASP A 97 -11.00 12.62 -2.18
CA ASP A 97 -10.70 14.04 -2.37
C ASP A 97 -9.64 14.30 -3.46
N GLY A 98 -9.04 13.23 -3.99
CA GLY A 98 -8.03 13.24 -5.02
C GLY A 98 -6.60 13.41 -4.49
N VAL A 99 -6.39 13.20 -3.18
CA VAL A 99 -5.08 13.00 -2.56
C VAL A 99 -5.00 11.54 -2.14
N TYR A 100 -4.01 10.82 -2.62
CA TYR A 100 -3.85 9.41 -2.25
C TYR A 100 -3.48 9.25 -0.79
N ASP A 101 -3.97 8.18 -0.13
CA ASP A 101 -3.82 7.92 1.31
C ASP A 101 -2.38 8.07 1.83
N TYR A 102 -1.36 7.70 1.03
CA TYR A 102 0.04 7.82 1.44
C TYR A 102 0.57 9.26 1.46
N LEU A 103 -0.13 10.20 0.81
CA LEU A 103 0.17 11.65 0.80
C LEU A 103 -0.81 12.45 1.65
N ASP A 104 -1.91 11.81 2.08
CA ASP A 104 -3.01 12.44 2.77
C ASP A 104 -2.78 12.46 4.29
N GLU A 105 -2.76 13.65 4.89
CA GLU A 105 -2.69 13.81 6.34
C GLU A 105 -4.06 13.56 7.02
N CYS A 106 -5.16 13.47 6.25
CA CYS A 106 -6.52 13.26 6.73
C CYS A 106 -7.29 12.21 5.92
N PRO A 107 -6.82 10.96 5.72
CA PRO A 107 -7.27 10.01 4.70
C PRO A 107 -8.71 9.49 4.86
N LEU A 108 -9.47 9.99 5.82
CA LEU A 108 -10.87 9.63 6.08
C LEU A 108 -11.80 10.86 6.03
N VAL A 109 -11.29 12.03 5.70
CA VAL A 109 -12.05 13.30 5.77
C VAL A 109 -11.72 14.18 4.59
N VAL A 110 -12.57 14.21 3.59
CA VAL A 110 -12.45 15.00 2.37
C VAL A 110 -11.91 16.40 2.63
N GLY A 111 -10.79 16.75 2.00
CA GLY A 111 -10.12 18.02 2.19
C GLY A 111 -9.66 18.71 0.91
N LEU A 112 -8.55 19.41 0.98
CA LEU A 112 -8.00 20.16 -0.15
C LEU A 112 -6.59 19.67 -0.46
N LYS A 113 -6.25 19.55 -1.74
CA LYS A 113 -4.89 19.17 -2.19
C LYS A 113 -3.82 20.11 -1.66
N GLU A 114 -4.12 21.42 -1.61
CA GLU A 114 -3.22 22.46 -1.08
C GLU A 114 -2.98 22.31 0.42
N ASN A 115 -3.85 21.57 1.13
CA ASN A 115 -3.75 21.28 2.56
C ASN A 115 -3.51 19.79 2.81
N LYS A 116 -2.88 19.10 1.85
CA LYS A 116 -2.51 17.69 1.91
C LYS A 116 -3.68 16.77 2.33
N GLY A 117 -4.82 16.92 1.66
CA GLY A 117 -6.01 16.12 1.94
C GLY A 117 -6.79 16.53 3.19
N CYS A 118 -6.33 17.52 3.96
CA CYS A 118 -7.08 17.96 5.13
C CYS A 118 -8.06 19.10 4.82
N PRO A 119 -9.23 19.15 5.52
CA PRO A 119 -10.15 20.27 5.42
C PRO A 119 -9.51 21.59 5.84
N GLU A 120 -9.94 22.70 5.22
CA GLU A 120 -9.48 24.00 5.68
C GLU A 120 -10.08 24.32 7.06
N VAL A 121 -9.20 24.55 8.03
CA VAL A 121 -9.61 25.01 9.36
C VAL A 121 -10.01 26.50 9.27
N LYS A 122 -11.27 26.81 9.54
CA LYS A 122 -11.80 28.19 9.56
C LYS A 122 -10.89 29.12 10.35
N ARG A 123 -10.65 30.30 9.81
CA ARG A 123 -9.74 31.29 10.41
C ARG A 123 -10.04 31.60 11.89
N GLU A 124 -11.32 31.67 12.25
CA GLU A 124 -11.79 31.89 13.62
C GLU A 124 -11.33 30.79 14.56
N ILE A 125 -11.44 29.51 14.13
CA ILE A 125 -11.04 28.31 14.88
C ILE A 125 -9.52 28.32 15.06
N ARG A 126 -8.77 28.56 13.98
CA ARG A 126 -7.31 28.65 14.03
C ARG A 126 -6.82 29.71 15.02
N ASN A 127 -7.47 30.89 15.02
CA ASN A 127 -7.12 31.97 15.96
C ASN A 127 -7.45 31.61 17.40
N LEU A 128 -8.56 30.90 17.64
CA LEU A 128 -8.93 30.47 18.98
C LEU A 128 -8.00 29.38 19.51
N LEU A 129 -7.61 28.42 18.68
CA LEU A 129 -6.62 27.40 19.04
C LEU A 129 -5.28 28.04 19.40
N LYS A 130 -4.78 28.99 18.60
CA LYS A 130 -3.55 29.75 18.93
C LYS A 130 -3.66 30.49 20.27
N LYS A 131 -4.80 31.11 20.56
CA LYS A 131 -5.04 31.79 21.84
C LYS A 131 -5.09 30.80 23.00
N ALA A 132 -5.64 29.61 22.76
CA ALA A 132 -5.70 28.56 23.76
C ALA A 132 -4.34 28.01 24.12
N MET A 133 -3.48 27.73 23.15
CA MET A 133 -2.12 27.22 23.36
C MET A 133 -1.28 28.18 24.26
N SER A 134 -1.51 29.48 24.15
CA SER A 134 -0.81 30.50 24.99
C SER A 134 -1.54 30.84 26.30
N GLY A 135 -2.81 30.47 26.43
CA GLY A 135 -3.67 30.86 27.54
C GLY A 135 -3.91 29.82 28.64
N ILE A 136 -3.60 28.54 28.36
CA ILE A 136 -3.75 27.47 29.34
C ILE A 136 -2.59 27.55 30.34
N GLN A 137 -2.91 27.71 31.63
CA GLN A 137 -1.96 27.82 32.71
C GLN A 137 -2.20 26.74 33.75
N PHE A 138 -1.11 26.23 34.32
CA PHE A 138 -1.13 25.28 35.43
C PHE A 138 -0.82 25.94 36.74
N GLU A 139 -1.26 25.37 37.86
CA GLU A 139 -0.86 25.74 39.19
C GLU A 139 0.64 25.49 39.39
N ASN A 140 1.33 26.36 40.09
CA ASN A 140 2.76 26.22 40.28
C ASN A 140 3.15 24.89 40.93
N GLY A 141 3.96 24.09 40.24
CA GLY A 141 4.43 22.79 40.72
C GLY A 141 3.36 21.70 40.74
N LYS A 142 2.21 21.88 40.03
CA LYS A 142 1.11 20.90 39.96
C LYS A 142 0.65 20.68 38.52
N ALA A 143 0.12 19.49 38.23
CA ALA A 143 -0.56 19.18 36.99
C ALA A 143 -2.02 19.69 36.94
N THR A 144 -2.40 20.58 37.85
CA THR A 144 -3.76 21.14 37.97
C THR A 144 -3.88 22.39 37.12
N ILE A 145 -4.87 22.46 36.25
CA ILE A 145 -5.16 23.62 35.39
C ILE A 145 -5.77 24.76 36.27
N LYS A 146 -5.29 25.97 36.07
CA LYS A 146 -5.86 27.15 36.75
C LYS A 146 -7.29 27.44 36.29
N LYS A 147 -8.16 27.90 37.21
CA LYS A 147 -9.57 28.17 36.93
C LYS A 147 -9.82 29.17 35.79
N ASN A 148 -8.91 30.16 35.60
CA ASN A 148 -9.01 31.11 34.50
C ASN A 148 -8.84 30.49 33.12
N SER A 149 -8.23 29.30 33.02
CA SER A 149 -8.05 28.56 31.78
C SER A 149 -9.31 27.74 31.38
N TYR A 150 -10.23 27.48 32.30
CA TYR A 150 -11.43 26.69 32.02
C TYR A 150 -12.34 27.30 30.95
N LYS A 151 -12.41 28.65 30.89
CA LYS A 151 -13.19 29.31 29.84
C LYS A 151 -12.66 28.97 28.46
N ILE A 152 -11.36 29.04 28.26
CA ILE A 152 -10.69 28.74 27.00
C ILE A 152 -10.90 27.28 26.63
N LEU A 153 -10.79 26.35 27.58
CA LEU A 153 -11.01 24.92 27.37
C LEU A 153 -12.47 24.62 26.98
N ASN A 154 -13.42 25.29 27.62
CA ASN A 154 -14.85 25.15 27.27
C ASN A 154 -15.16 25.70 25.87
N ASP A 155 -14.53 26.83 25.49
CA ASP A 155 -14.69 27.42 24.16
C ASP A 155 -14.12 26.48 23.09
N ILE A 156 -12.99 25.81 23.36
CA ILE A 156 -12.40 24.79 22.48
C ILE A 156 -13.32 23.56 22.39
N ALA A 157 -13.76 23.03 23.54
CA ALA A 157 -14.64 21.86 23.56
C ALA A 157 -15.93 22.11 22.76
N LYS A 158 -16.51 23.31 22.86
CA LYS A 158 -17.68 23.68 22.07
C LYS A 158 -17.40 23.68 20.57
N ILE A 159 -16.23 24.16 20.14
CA ILE A 159 -15.84 24.15 18.73
C ILE A 159 -15.76 22.71 18.20
N PHE A 160 -15.18 21.77 18.95
CA PHE A 160 -15.10 20.38 18.53
C PHE A 160 -16.45 19.67 18.52
N ILE A 161 -17.34 20.04 19.43
CA ILE A 161 -18.74 19.54 19.42
C ILE A 161 -19.48 20.07 18.18
N ASP A 162 -19.29 21.37 17.86
CA ASP A 162 -19.97 22.03 16.73
C ASP A 162 -19.35 21.64 15.36
N ASN A 163 -18.13 21.08 15.34
CA ASN A 163 -17.39 20.67 14.14
C ASN A 163 -16.79 19.28 14.35
N SER A 164 -17.62 18.27 14.40
CA SER A 164 -17.26 16.88 14.71
C SER A 164 -16.36 16.21 13.65
N ASN A 165 -16.15 16.85 12.51
CA ASN A 165 -15.24 16.42 11.44
C ASN A 165 -13.78 16.86 11.66
N TYR A 166 -13.47 17.65 12.70
CA TYR A 166 -12.10 17.96 13.03
C TYR A 166 -11.48 16.89 13.92
N ILE A 167 -10.36 16.36 13.50
CA ILE A 167 -9.50 15.48 14.30
C ILE A 167 -8.43 16.36 14.95
N VAL A 168 -8.21 16.19 16.25
CA VAL A 168 -7.23 16.98 17.00
C VAL A 168 -6.25 16.07 17.72
N GLU A 169 -4.99 16.24 17.44
CA GLU A 169 -3.89 15.63 18.18
C GLU A 169 -3.35 16.62 19.20
N VAL A 170 -3.29 16.21 20.46
CA VAL A 170 -2.67 16.98 21.55
C VAL A 170 -1.28 16.42 21.80
N GLN A 171 -0.26 17.17 21.38
CA GLN A 171 1.14 16.85 21.66
C GLN A 171 1.57 17.58 22.93
N GLY A 172 2.14 16.85 23.89
CA GLY A 172 2.67 17.34 25.17
C GLY A 172 4.17 17.46 25.18
#